data_f169b97410d18710979cba363ba92713
#
_entry.id   f169b97410d18710979cba363ba92713
#
_cell.length_a   1.000
_cell.length_b   1.000
_cell.length_c   1.000
_cell.angle_alpha   90.00
_cell.angle_beta   90.00
_cell.angle_gamma   90.00
#
_symmetry.space_group_name_H-M   'P 1'
#
loop_
_entity.id
_entity.type
_entity.pdbx_description
1 polymer ?
#
loop_
_entity_poly.entity_id
_entity_poly.type
_entity_poly.pdbx_seq_one_letter_code
_entity_poly.pdbx_strand_id
1 'polypeptide(L)'
;KFGPINPAGVHMGVEFPSLQQRPWQQYLGNPTVGIGLSWLDFGKPQDPDMAKLGMGIAVYPYILLDAIDTDHFQMRFKVAGGLGAVTEHWYTQDDTDPDHYYHTTVNTIFGCTLNAYLNAGINLNIPITRYLAVGGEFGYFHMSNGRVCMPNIGVNALYGSVGLTATLNS
;
A
#
# COMPACT_ATOMS: atom_id res chain seq x y z
N LYS A 1 22.93 4.57 8.94
CA LYS A 1 22.68 3.15 8.65
C LYS A 1 21.17 2.93 8.75
N PHE A 2 20.53 2.42 7.70
CA PHE A 2 19.14 1.99 7.76
C PHE A 2 19.14 0.56 8.27
N GLY A 3 18.49 0.32 9.41
CA GLY A 3 18.23 -1.04 9.89
C GLY A 3 17.06 -1.66 9.13
N PRO A 4 16.81 -2.96 9.26
CA PRO A 4 15.65 -3.60 8.67
C PRO A 4 14.39 -2.96 9.26
N ILE A 5 13.53 -2.45 8.38
CA ILE A 5 12.20 -1.98 8.72
C ILE A 5 11.28 -3.18 8.60
N ASN A 6 10.52 -3.47 9.64
CA ASN A 6 9.46 -4.49 9.61
C ASN A 6 8.10 -3.79 9.66
N PRO A 7 7.61 -3.26 8.54
CA PRO A 7 6.32 -2.60 8.51
C PRO A 7 5.21 -3.59 8.79
N ALA A 8 4.25 -3.17 9.61
CA ALA A 8 2.98 -3.84 9.81
C ALA A 8 1.86 -2.93 9.33
N GLY A 9 0.73 -3.49 8.93
CA GLY A 9 -0.35 -2.64 8.46
C GLY A 9 -1.64 -3.39 8.20
N VAL A 10 -2.66 -2.60 7.87
CA VAL A 10 -3.97 -3.07 7.46
C VAL A 10 -4.30 -2.42 6.13
N HIS A 11 -4.85 -3.19 5.20
CA HIS A 11 -5.43 -2.63 4.00
C HIS A 11 -6.89 -3.07 3.84
N MET A 12 -7.69 -2.19 3.28
CA MET A 12 -9.08 -2.41 2.93
C MET A 12 -9.29 -1.94 1.50
N GLY A 13 -10.25 -2.56 0.81
CA GLY A 13 -10.56 -2.16 -0.55
C GLY A 13 -12.00 -2.49 -0.93
N VAL A 14 -12.50 -1.76 -1.93
CA VAL A 14 -13.75 -2.06 -2.60
C VAL A 14 -13.46 -2.38 -4.04
N GLU A 15 -13.95 -3.51 -4.50
CA GLU A 15 -13.73 -4.04 -5.85
C GLU A 15 -15.00 -3.91 -6.69
N PHE A 16 -14.82 -3.54 -7.95
CA PHE A 16 -15.88 -3.40 -8.94
C PHE A 16 -15.51 -4.26 -10.16
N PRO A 17 -16.11 -5.45 -10.31
CA PRO A 17 -15.87 -6.29 -11.47
C PRO A 17 -16.21 -5.57 -12.76
N SER A 18 -15.50 -5.88 -13.83
CA SER A 18 -15.72 -5.32 -15.13
C SER A 18 -17.11 -5.70 -15.68
N LEU A 19 -17.84 -4.73 -16.22
CA LEU A 19 -19.14 -4.96 -16.87
C LEU A 19 -19.02 -5.45 -18.32
N GLN A 20 -17.80 -5.76 -18.79
CA GLN A 20 -17.50 -6.27 -20.13
C GLN A 20 -17.99 -5.37 -21.31
N GLN A 21 -18.26 -4.10 -21.02
CA GLN A 21 -18.89 -3.20 -21.96
C GLN A 21 -17.92 -2.51 -22.92
N ARG A 22 -16.62 -2.52 -22.62
CA ARG A 22 -15.62 -1.79 -23.40
C ARG A 22 -14.57 -2.72 -24.00
N PRO A 23 -14.08 -2.46 -25.23
CA PRO A 23 -13.10 -3.33 -25.90
C PRO A 23 -11.82 -3.57 -25.09
N TRP A 24 -11.32 -2.57 -24.36
CA TRP A 24 -10.12 -2.72 -23.54
C TRP A 24 -10.33 -3.69 -22.35
N GLN A 25 -11.55 -3.76 -21.81
CA GLN A 25 -11.89 -4.68 -20.73
C GLN A 25 -11.80 -6.13 -21.23
N GLN A 26 -12.37 -6.41 -22.40
CA GLN A 26 -12.29 -7.72 -23.03
C GLN A 26 -10.85 -8.09 -23.40
N TYR A 27 -10.08 -7.11 -23.91
CA TYR A 27 -8.67 -7.33 -24.26
C TYR A 27 -7.80 -7.69 -23.04
N LEU A 28 -8.08 -7.13 -21.87
CA LEU A 28 -7.37 -7.41 -20.60
C LEU A 28 -8.00 -8.55 -19.79
N GLY A 29 -8.91 -9.36 -20.36
CA GLY A 29 -9.54 -10.47 -19.66
C GLY A 29 -10.58 -10.05 -18.61
N ASN A 30 -11.25 -8.90 -18.83
CA ASN A 30 -12.28 -8.36 -17.93
C ASN A 30 -11.76 -8.04 -16.52
N PRO A 31 -10.81 -7.12 -16.38
CA PRO A 31 -10.18 -6.84 -15.11
C PRO A 31 -11.15 -6.29 -14.07
N THR A 32 -10.87 -6.57 -12.82
CA THR A 32 -11.53 -5.93 -11.69
C THR A 32 -10.79 -4.63 -11.36
N VAL A 33 -11.53 -3.53 -11.16
CA VAL A 33 -10.96 -2.26 -10.68
C VAL A 33 -11.39 -2.03 -9.24
N GLY A 34 -10.57 -1.34 -8.46
CA GLY A 34 -10.90 -1.08 -7.07
C GLY A 34 -10.28 0.21 -6.54
N ILE A 35 -10.73 0.57 -5.36
CA ILE A 35 -10.13 1.65 -4.56
C ILE A 35 -9.69 1.04 -3.23
N GLY A 36 -8.43 1.25 -2.88
CA GLY A 36 -7.80 0.76 -1.67
C GLY A 36 -7.42 1.86 -0.70
N LEU A 37 -7.43 1.51 0.57
CA LEU A 37 -6.91 2.28 1.68
C LEU A 37 -5.93 1.38 2.44
N SER A 38 -4.70 1.85 2.64
CA SER A 38 -3.72 1.18 3.49
C SER A 38 -3.32 2.05 4.64
N TRP A 39 -3.23 1.48 5.83
CA TRP A 39 -2.59 2.04 7.00
C TRP A 39 -1.33 1.22 7.30
N LEU A 40 -0.20 1.90 7.44
CA LEU A 40 1.12 1.32 7.61
C LEU A 40 1.76 1.86 8.88
N ASP A 41 2.24 0.97 9.75
CA ASP A 41 3.16 1.29 10.82
C ASP A 41 4.55 0.83 10.39
N PHE A 42 5.47 1.76 10.21
CA PHE A 42 6.84 1.44 9.81
C PHE A 42 7.70 0.89 10.96
N GLY A 43 7.11 0.79 12.16
CA GLY A 43 7.77 0.27 13.34
C GLY A 43 8.70 1.26 14.00
N LYS A 44 9.21 0.86 15.15
CA LYS A 44 10.24 1.63 15.88
C LYS A 44 11.62 1.13 15.47
N PRO A 45 12.57 2.03 15.22
CA PRO A 45 13.94 1.61 14.99
C PRO A 45 14.48 0.86 16.22
N GLN A 46 15.26 -0.17 15.98
CA GLN A 46 15.94 -0.92 17.07
C GLN A 46 17.04 -0.09 17.73
N ASP A 47 17.62 0.85 17.01
CA ASP A 47 18.65 1.77 17.46
C ASP A 47 18.02 3.16 17.64
N PRO A 48 18.15 3.80 18.83
CA PRO A 48 17.64 5.15 19.08
C PRO A 48 18.16 6.21 18.11
N ASP A 49 19.35 5.98 17.54
CA ASP A 49 19.97 6.90 16.57
C ASP A 49 19.47 6.72 15.14
N MET A 50 18.54 5.77 14.91
CA MET A 50 17.92 5.58 13.60
C MET A 50 16.68 6.44 13.42
N ALA A 51 16.37 6.75 12.17
CA ALA A 51 15.19 7.51 11.80
C ALA A 51 13.90 6.84 12.27
N LYS A 52 13.08 7.59 12.97
CA LYS A 52 11.67 7.24 13.16
C LYS A 52 10.95 7.49 11.83
N LEU A 53 10.24 6.51 11.33
CA LEU A 53 9.45 6.63 10.10
C LEU A 53 7.96 6.83 10.39
N GLY A 54 7.55 6.59 11.64
CA GLY A 54 6.19 6.79 12.10
C GLY A 54 5.18 5.88 11.40
N MET A 55 4.05 6.46 11.06
CA MET A 55 2.94 5.79 10.39
C MET A 55 2.69 6.40 9.01
N GLY A 56 2.12 5.61 8.12
CA GLY A 56 1.68 6.06 6.81
C GLY A 56 0.22 5.65 6.54
N ILE A 57 -0.45 6.44 5.74
CA ILE A 57 -1.75 6.11 5.15
C ILE A 57 -1.64 6.30 3.65
N ALA A 58 -2.28 5.42 2.87
CA ALA A 58 -2.31 5.55 1.41
C ALA A 58 -3.71 5.26 0.87
N VAL A 59 -4.16 6.07 -0.08
CA VAL A 59 -5.38 5.86 -0.86
C VAL A 59 -5.00 5.68 -2.32
N TYR A 60 -5.49 4.61 -2.93
CA TYR A 60 -5.07 4.25 -4.28
C TYR A 60 -6.15 3.51 -5.07
N PRO A 61 -6.41 3.87 -6.31
CA PRO A 61 -7.04 2.99 -7.28
C PRO A 61 -6.11 1.82 -7.62
N TYR A 62 -6.70 0.67 -7.92
CA TYR A 62 -5.97 -0.50 -8.37
C TYR A 62 -6.74 -1.27 -9.43
N ILE A 63 -6.01 -2.09 -10.17
CA ILE A 63 -6.53 -3.04 -11.15
C ILE A 63 -6.05 -4.44 -10.79
N LEU A 64 -6.95 -5.40 -10.88
CA LEU A 64 -6.67 -6.83 -10.74
C LEU A 64 -6.90 -7.50 -12.10
N LEU A 65 -5.90 -8.22 -12.56
CA LEU A 65 -5.88 -8.97 -13.81
C LEU A 65 -5.92 -10.46 -13.47
N ASP A 66 -6.96 -11.15 -13.92
CA ASP A 66 -7.13 -12.57 -13.64
C ASP A 66 -6.08 -13.40 -14.39
N ALA A 67 -5.30 -14.18 -13.64
CA ALA A 67 -4.35 -15.15 -14.19
C ALA A 67 -4.91 -16.57 -14.09
N ILE A 68 -5.57 -16.91 -12.99
CA ILE A 68 -6.28 -18.16 -12.76
C ILE A 68 -7.61 -17.81 -12.10
N ASP A 69 -8.69 -18.29 -12.67
CA ASP A 69 -10.03 -18.14 -12.11
C ASP A 69 -10.78 -19.48 -12.22
N THR A 70 -10.98 -20.12 -11.07
CA THR A 70 -11.68 -21.38 -10.92
C THR A 70 -12.66 -21.30 -9.75
N ASP A 71 -13.57 -22.26 -9.64
CA ASP A 71 -14.53 -22.33 -8.53
C ASP A 71 -13.87 -22.47 -7.15
N HIS A 72 -12.60 -22.91 -7.10
CA HIS A 72 -11.91 -23.21 -5.85
C HIS A 72 -10.70 -22.32 -5.57
N PHE A 73 -10.19 -21.63 -6.57
CA PHE A 73 -8.96 -20.85 -6.45
C PHE A 73 -8.90 -19.75 -7.50
N GLN A 74 -8.53 -18.56 -7.06
CA GLN A 74 -8.29 -17.41 -7.91
C GLN A 74 -6.89 -16.87 -7.67
N MET A 75 -6.17 -16.55 -8.74
CA MET A 75 -4.90 -15.84 -8.72
C MET A 75 -5.00 -14.61 -9.64
N ARG A 76 -4.71 -13.46 -9.10
CA ARG A 76 -4.82 -12.18 -9.81
C ARG A 76 -3.56 -11.35 -9.65
N PHE A 77 -3.10 -10.73 -10.71
CA PHE A 77 -2.05 -9.72 -10.65
C PHE A 77 -2.66 -8.37 -10.28
N LYS A 78 -2.07 -7.71 -9.29
CA LYS A 78 -2.47 -6.39 -8.83
C LYS A 78 -1.47 -5.33 -9.26
N VAL A 79 -1.98 -4.20 -9.75
CA VAL A 79 -1.20 -2.97 -9.94
C VAL A 79 -2.00 -1.81 -9.37
N ALA A 80 -1.36 -1.00 -8.55
CA ALA A 80 -1.97 0.13 -7.88
C ALA A 80 -1.05 1.35 -7.89
N GLY A 81 -1.64 2.54 -7.92
CA GLY A 81 -0.93 3.79 -7.79
C GLY A 81 -1.82 4.86 -7.19
N GLY A 82 -1.29 5.63 -6.25
CA GLY A 82 -2.08 6.63 -5.55
C GLY A 82 -1.24 7.59 -4.72
N LEU A 83 -1.87 8.14 -3.70
CA LEU A 83 -1.25 9.10 -2.78
C LEU A 83 -1.16 8.51 -1.39
N GLY A 84 -0.04 8.80 -0.73
CA GLY A 84 0.19 8.47 0.66
C GLY A 84 0.59 9.68 1.48
N ALA A 85 0.35 9.61 2.77
CA ALA A 85 0.81 10.58 3.73
C ALA A 85 1.53 9.87 4.88
N VAL A 86 2.57 10.50 5.42
CA VAL A 86 3.37 9.98 6.54
C VAL A 86 3.38 10.96 7.70
N THR A 87 3.47 10.44 8.92
CA THR A 87 3.50 11.26 10.13
C THR A 87 4.89 11.82 10.41
N GLU A 88 5.94 11.11 10.03
CA GLU A 88 7.33 11.51 10.28
C GLU A 88 8.05 11.78 8.96
N HIS A 89 8.64 12.96 8.85
CA HIS A 89 9.42 13.37 7.68
C HIS A 89 10.62 14.21 8.10
N TRP A 90 11.40 14.74 7.17
CA TRP A 90 12.63 15.49 7.42
C TRP A 90 12.44 16.66 8.40
N TYR A 91 11.33 17.40 8.26
CA TYR A 91 10.94 18.46 9.20
C TYR A 91 9.74 17.96 10.00
N THR A 92 9.93 17.74 11.29
CA THR A 92 8.88 17.30 12.22
C THR A 92 8.67 18.39 13.28
N GLN A 93 7.44 18.61 13.69
CA GLN A 93 7.09 19.55 14.74
C GLN A 93 7.59 19.05 16.09
N ASP A 94 8.12 19.97 16.92
CA ASP A 94 8.55 19.64 18.27
C ASP A 94 7.32 19.50 19.19
N ASP A 95 7.17 18.35 19.84
CA ASP A 95 6.06 18.09 20.78
C ASP A 95 6.14 18.96 22.05
N THR A 96 7.35 19.46 22.38
CA THR A 96 7.58 20.33 23.55
C THR A 96 7.39 21.81 23.22
N ASP A 97 7.55 22.19 21.96
CA ASP A 97 7.30 23.54 21.44
C ASP A 97 6.56 23.43 20.10
N PRO A 98 5.21 23.51 20.11
CA PRO A 98 4.38 23.35 18.92
C PRO A 98 4.65 24.35 17.80
N ASP A 99 5.24 25.50 18.10
CA ASP A 99 5.58 26.51 17.10
C ASP A 99 6.97 26.31 16.49
N HIS A 100 7.72 25.34 17.02
CA HIS A 100 9.06 25.03 16.54
C HIS A 100 9.08 23.79 15.67
N TYR A 101 9.76 23.88 14.52
CA TYR A 101 10.02 22.77 13.62
C TYR A 101 11.52 22.45 13.63
N TYR A 102 11.85 21.18 13.86
CA TYR A 102 13.22 20.69 13.75
C TYR A 102 13.35 19.71 12.58
N HIS A 103 14.52 19.62 12.00
CA HIS A 103 14.82 18.60 11.02
C HIS A 103 15.53 17.43 11.70
N THR A 104 15.03 16.22 11.46
CA THR A 104 15.69 15.02 11.93
C THR A 104 16.80 14.66 10.93
N THR A 105 18.05 14.91 11.28
CA THR A 105 19.22 14.60 10.41
C THR A 105 19.29 13.13 9.99
N VAL A 106 18.49 12.29 10.60
CA VAL A 106 18.44 10.85 10.39
C VAL A 106 17.30 10.40 9.46
N ASN A 107 16.18 11.17 9.38
CA ASN A 107 15.07 10.84 8.48
C ASN A 107 15.31 11.38 7.07
N THR A 108 16.10 10.65 6.28
CA THR A 108 16.36 10.97 4.87
C THR A 108 15.40 10.23 3.92
N ILE A 109 14.43 9.49 4.45
CA ILE A 109 13.50 8.64 3.68
C ILE A 109 12.38 9.47 3.11
N PHE A 110 11.72 10.28 3.95
CA PHE A 110 10.62 11.13 3.54
C PHE A 110 10.98 12.61 3.73
N GLY A 111 10.99 13.36 2.64
CA GLY A 111 11.27 14.81 2.67
C GLY A 111 10.04 15.65 3.01
N CYS A 112 8.83 15.10 2.87
CA CYS A 112 7.57 15.77 3.22
C CYS A 112 6.47 14.75 3.53
N THR A 113 5.38 15.25 4.09
CA THR A 113 4.21 14.42 4.48
C THR A 113 3.57 13.71 3.30
N LEU A 114 3.36 14.41 2.18
CA LEU A 114 2.68 13.86 1.00
C LEU A 114 3.65 13.12 0.09
N ASN A 115 3.27 11.90 -0.27
CA ASN A 115 4.07 10.99 -1.08
C ASN A 115 3.20 10.31 -2.14
N ALA A 116 3.82 9.87 -3.25
CA ALA A 116 3.23 8.92 -4.16
C ALA A 116 3.30 7.51 -3.53
N TYR A 117 2.28 6.70 -3.77
CA TYR A 117 2.22 5.30 -3.39
C TYR A 117 2.05 4.45 -4.63
N LEU A 118 2.94 3.47 -4.82
CA LEU A 118 2.88 2.49 -5.90
C LEU A 118 2.88 1.09 -5.27
N ASN A 119 2.08 0.19 -5.82
CA ASN A 119 2.00 -1.18 -5.35
C ASN A 119 1.81 -2.14 -6.53
N ALA A 120 2.50 -3.26 -6.48
CA ALA A 120 2.32 -4.37 -7.41
C ALA A 120 2.42 -5.69 -6.65
N GLY A 121 1.57 -6.67 -7.00
CA GLY A 121 1.55 -7.94 -6.27
C GLY A 121 0.74 -9.02 -6.94
N ILE A 122 0.71 -10.16 -6.29
CA ILE A 122 -0.10 -11.33 -6.62
C ILE A 122 -1.11 -11.51 -5.49
N ASN A 123 -2.37 -11.46 -5.84
CA ASN A 123 -3.49 -11.69 -4.94
C ASN A 123 -4.02 -13.11 -5.17
N LEU A 124 -4.18 -13.86 -4.09
CA LEU A 124 -4.66 -15.24 -4.07
C LEU A 124 -5.93 -15.31 -3.25
N ASN A 125 -6.97 -15.95 -3.77
CA ASN A 125 -8.23 -16.15 -3.05
C ASN A 125 -8.71 -17.59 -3.16
N ILE A 126 -9.25 -18.10 -2.06
CA ILE A 126 -9.89 -19.39 -1.95
C ILE A 126 -11.34 -19.13 -1.53
N PRO A 127 -12.32 -19.30 -2.43
CA PRO A 127 -13.73 -19.18 -2.10
C PRO A 127 -14.14 -20.22 -1.04
N ILE A 128 -14.74 -19.76 0.05
CA ILE A 128 -15.30 -20.62 1.11
C ILE A 128 -16.80 -20.77 0.89
N THR A 129 -17.45 -19.70 0.50
CA THR A 129 -18.86 -19.67 0.10
C THR A 129 -19.00 -18.73 -1.09
N ARG A 130 -20.20 -18.66 -1.69
CA ARG A 130 -20.47 -17.66 -2.74
C ARG A 130 -20.31 -16.20 -2.29
N TYR A 131 -20.29 -15.95 -0.97
CA TYR A 131 -20.19 -14.60 -0.41
C TYR A 131 -18.87 -14.32 0.30
N LEU A 132 -18.06 -15.33 0.56
CA LEU A 132 -16.85 -15.18 1.38
C LEU A 132 -15.70 -15.98 0.80
N ALA A 133 -14.55 -15.32 0.68
CA ALA A 133 -13.27 -15.95 0.36
C ALA A 133 -12.22 -15.59 1.42
N VAL A 134 -11.32 -16.51 1.68
CA VAL A 134 -10.06 -16.27 2.40
C VAL A 134 -8.98 -16.06 1.36
N GLY A 135 -8.15 -15.06 1.57
CA GLY A 135 -7.10 -14.74 0.62
C GLY A 135 -5.81 -14.28 1.26
N GLY A 136 -4.83 -14.09 0.41
CA GLY A 136 -3.56 -13.49 0.74
C GLY A 136 -3.02 -12.69 -0.44
N GLU A 137 -2.11 -11.80 -0.15
CA GLU A 137 -1.41 -11.03 -1.17
C GLU A 137 0.09 -11.05 -0.86
N PHE A 138 0.90 -11.30 -1.87
CA PHE A 138 2.35 -11.09 -1.82
C PHE A 138 2.70 -10.02 -2.84
N GLY A 139 3.40 -8.98 -2.39
CA GLY A 139 3.64 -7.84 -3.25
C GLY A 139 4.81 -6.98 -2.80
N TYR A 140 4.96 -5.93 -3.56
CA TYR A 140 5.96 -4.87 -3.35
C TYR A 140 5.25 -3.53 -3.35
N PHE A 141 5.63 -2.65 -2.44
CA PHE A 141 5.20 -1.26 -2.50
C PHE A 141 6.39 -0.30 -2.47
N HIS A 142 6.18 0.83 -3.10
CA HIS A 142 7.07 1.98 -3.09
C HIS A 142 6.31 3.22 -2.62
N MET A 143 6.90 3.98 -1.69
CA MET A 143 6.37 5.26 -1.25
C MET A 143 7.47 6.31 -1.25
N SER A 144 7.28 7.39 -2.00
CA SER A 144 8.22 8.51 -2.09
C SER A 144 7.53 9.76 -2.64
N ASN A 145 8.13 10.94 -2.43
CA ASN A 145 7.59 12.20 -2.95
C ASN A 145 8.14 12.58 -4.34
N GLY A 146 8.86 11.70 -5.04
CA GLY A 146 9.39 11.98 -6.38
C GLY A 146 10.41 13.13 -6.42
N ARG A 147 11.09 13.42 -5.31
CA ARG A 147 12.03 14.55 -5.13
C ARG A 147 11.39 15.94 -5.14
N VAL A 148 10.09 16.04 -4.90
CA VAL A 148 9.44 17.36 -4.71
C VAL A 148 9.99 18.03 -3.45
N CYS A 149 10.25 17.25 -2.40
CA CYS A 149 10.95 17.70 -1.19
C CYS A 149 12.20 16.84 -0.96
N MET A 150 13.30 17.47 -0.58
CA MET A 150 14.55 16.76 -0.27
C MET A 150 14.80 16.79 1.25
N PRO A 151 15.41 15.74 1.80
CA PRO A 151 15.86 14.49 1.21
C PRO A 151 14.69 13.54 0.87
N ASN A 152 14.86 12.64 -0.10
CA ASN A 152 13.83 11.68 -0.48
C ASN A 152 14.46 10.39 -1.03
N ILE A 153 14.74 9.43 -0.16
CA ILE A 153 15.16 8.07 -0.56
C ILE A 153 13.92 7.22 -0.88
N GLY A 154 12.83 7.45 -0.15
CA GLY A 154 11.60 6.65 -0.22
C GLY A 154 11.70 5.30 0.48
N VAL A 155 10.56 4.67 0.68
CA VAL A 155 10.45 3.30 1.20
C VAL A 155 10.18 2.35 0.05
N ASN A 156 10.89 1.23 0.07
CA ASN A 156 10.70 0.10 -0.83
C ASN A 156 10.58 -1.15 0.04
N ALA A 157 9.45 -1.87 -0.03
CA ALA A 157 9.25 -3.05 0.79
C ALA A 157 8.50 -4.15 0.05
N LEU A 158 8.93 -5.39 0.30
CA LEU A 158 8.14 -6.58 0.03
C LEU A 158 7.19 -6.80 1.21
N TYR A 159 6.01 -7.30 0.95
CA TYR A 159 5.04 -7.64 1.99
C TYR A 159 4.28 -8.91 1.66
N GLY A 160 3.81 -9.57 2.71
CA GLY A 160 2.81 -10.62 2.63
C GLY A 160 1.63 -10.25 3.52
N SER A 161 0.42 -10.55 3.07
CA SER A 161 -0.79 -10.32 3.85
C SER A 161 -1.75 -11.49 3.78
N VAL A 162 -2.64 -11.58 4.75
CA VAL A 162 -3.80 -12.48 4.76
C VAL A 162 -5.06 -11.65 5.01
N GLY A 163 -6.19 -12.07 4.46
CA GLY A 163 -7.40 -11.29 4.55
C GLY A 163 -8.65 -12.07 4.18
N LEU A 164 -9.76 -11.35 4.21
CA LEU A 164 -11.08 -11.83 3.84
C LEU A 164 -11.65 -10.94 2.74
N THR A 165 -12.27 -11.57 1.75
CA THR A 165 -13.04 -10.87 0.72
C THR A 165 -14.50 -11.24 0.88
N ALA A 166 -15.37 -10.23 1.03
CA ALA A 166 -16.81 -10.41 1.07
C ALA A 166 -17.46 -9.87 -0.22
N THR A 167 -18.30 -10.70 -0.84
CA THR A 167 -19.08 -10.32 -2.03
C THR A 167 -20.49 -9.90 -1.58
N LEU A 168 -20.86 -8.66 -1.88
CA LEU A 168 -22.14 -8.08 -1.44
C LEU A 168 -23.31 -8.41 -2.39
N ASN A 169 -23.01 -8.64 -3.68
CA ASN A 169 -23.97 -9.00 -4.73
C ASN A 169 -23.44 -10.17 -5.51
N SER A 170 -24.24 -11.22 -5.60
CA SER A 170 -23.94 -12.42 -6.43
C SER A 170 -25.02 -12.60 -7.49
#